data_c87c7e8c307bdd08031819be43557f53
#
_entry.id   c87c7e8c307bdd08031819be43557f53
#
_cell.length_a   1.000
_cell.length_b   1.000
_cell.length_c   1.000
_cell.angle_alpha   90.00
_cell.angle_beta   90.00
_cell.angle_gamma   90.00
#
_symmetry.space_group_name_H-M   'P 1'
#
loop_
_entity.id
_entity.type
_entity.pdbx_description
1 polymer ?
#
loop_
_entity_poly.entity_id
_entity_poly.type
_entity_poly.pdbx_seq_one_letter_code
_entity_poly.pdbx_strand_id
1 'polypeptide(L)'
;MRIMLKGLTDLDIKLMIAFAHNNMNVTETSRHEYLHRNTIDYHLKKVKKVTGLDPYNFYELIQLMELAGVIALQCKHFKKINEFFV
;
A
#
# COMPACT_ATOMS: atom_id res chain seq x y z
N MET A 1 13.82 -3.38 7.14
CA MET A 1 12.43 -3.27 6.66
C MET A 1 12.14 -1.94 5.97
N ARG A 2 12.44 -0.85 6.63
CA ARG A 2 12.25 0.47 6.02
C ARG A 2 13.16 0.74 4.84
N ILE A 3 14.19 -0.07 4.68
CA ILE A 3 15.12 0.05 3.56
C ILE A 3 14.40 -0.10 2.22
N MET A 4 13.39 -0.98 2.16
CA MET A 4 12.66 -1.19 0.92
C MET A 4 11.81 0.01 0.51
N LEU A 5 11.52 0.89 1.46
CA LEU A 5 10.77 2.12 1.17
C LEU A 5 11.68 3.31 0.92
N LYS A 6 12.99 3.10 1.01
CA LYS A 6 13.94 4.15 0.72
C LYS A 6 13.83 4.51 -0.76
N GLY A 7 13.74 5.78 -1.05
CA GLY A 7 13.50 6.23 -2.41
C GLY A 7 12.06 6.61 -2.68
N LEU A 8 11.16 6.35 -1.72
CA LEU A 8 9.77 6.79 -1.80
C LEU A 8 9.59 8.04 -0.95
N THR A 9 8.80 8.97 -1.46
CA THR A 9 8.45 10.17 -0.70
C THR A 9 7.30 9.87 0.23
N ASP A 10 7.06 10.78 1.18
CA ASP A 10 5.89 10.65 2.06
C ASP A 10 4.60 10.65 1.25
N LEU A 11 4.56 11.40 0.16
CA LEU A 11 3.38 11.43 -0.70
C LEU A 11 3.17 10.08 -1.39
N ASP A 12 4.24 9.44 -1.86
CA ASP A 12 4.14 8.11 -2.47
C ASP A 12 3.50 7.12 -1.50
N ILE A 13 3.96 7.14 -0.26
CA ILE A 13 3.46 6.22 0.77
C ILE A 13 2.04 6.57 1.14
N LYS A 14 1.74 7.87 1.30
CA LYS A 14 0.40 8.33 1.63
C LYS A 14 -0.61 7.89 0.58
N LEU A 15 -0.28 8.04 -0.70
CA LEU A 15 -1.21 7.68 -1.77
C LEU A 15 -1.38 6.17 -1.87
N MET A 16 -0.34 5.41 -1.61
CA MET A 16 -0.45 3.95 -1.55
C MET A 16 -1.42 3.53 -0.43
N ILE A 17 -1.29 4.13 0.74
CA ILE A 17 -2.16 3.84 1.86
C ILE A 17 -3.59 4.26 1.56
N ALA A 18 -3.77 5.44 0.97
CA ALA A 18 -5.09 5.92 0.57
C ALA A 18 -5.74 4.98 -0.43
N PHE A 19 -4.95 4.48 -1.38
CA PHE A 19 -5.42 3.52 -2.37
C PHE A 19 -5.96 2.25 -1.69
N ALA A 20 -5.22 1.74 -0.71
CA ALA A 20 -5.68 0.57 0.04
C ALA A 20 -6.98 0.88 0.80
N HIS A 21 -7.07 2.06 1.41
CA HIS A 21 -8.27 2.46 2.17
C HIS A 21 -9.48 2.68 1.26
N ASN A 22 -9.27 2.94 -0.01
CA ASN A 22 -10.34 3.14 -0.98
C ASN A 22 -10.58 1.90 -1.83
N ASN A 23 -10.37 0.74 -1.25
CA ASN A 23 -10.64 -0.57 -1.87
C ASN A 23 -9.89 -0.77 -3.18
N MET A 24 -8.68 -0.25 -3.27
CA MET A 24 -7.85 -0.34 -4.46
C MET A 24 -8.53 0.28 -5.69
N ASN A 25 -9.30 1.33 -5.47
CA ASN A 25 -10.00 2.05 -6.52
C ASN A 25 -9.33 3.39 -6.76
N VAL A 26 -8.70 3.55 -7.92
CA VAL A 26 -7.96 4.77 -8.25
C VAL A 26 -8.89 5.99 -8.31
N THR A 27 -10.07 5.82 -8.88
CA THR A 27 -11.02 6.92 -9.01
C THR A 27 -11.47 7.44 -7.65
N GLU A 28 -11.81 6.53 -6.73
CA GLU A 28 -12.20 6.92 -5.38
C GLU A 28 -11.04 7.56 -4.63
N THR A 29 -9.83 7.02 -4.81
CA THR A 29 -8.64 7.58 -4.19
C THR A 29 -8.42 9.01 -4.68
N SER A 30 -8.59 9.24 -5.97
CA SER A 30 -8.40 10.58 -6.53
C SER A 30 -9.40 11.58 -5.96
N ARG A 31 -10.63 11.16 -5.73
CA ARG A 31 -11.64 12.01 -5.12
C ARG A 31 -11.28 12.38 -3.69
N HIS A 32 -10.89 11.40 -2.90
CA HIS A 32 -10.57 11.61 -1.49
C HIS A 32 -9.31 12.45 -1.31
N GLU A 33 -8.34 12.29 -2.21
CA GLU A 33 -7.08 13.01 -2.08
C GLU A 33 -7.05 14.31 -2.88
N TYR A 34 -8.13 14.61 -3.61
CA TYR A 34 -8.21 15.81 -4.46
C TYR A 34 -7.08 15.88 -5.47
N LEU A 35 -6.72 14.73 -6.04
CA LEU A 35 -5.68 14.61 -7.05
C LEU A 35 -6.23 13.91 -8.27
N HIS A 36 -5.70 14.24 -9.45
CA HIS A 36 -6.08 13.58 -10.67
C HIS A 36 -5.69 12.11 -10.61
N ARG A 37 -6.55 11.23 -11.17
CA ARG A 37 -6.26 9.78 -11.13
C ARG A 37 -4.94 9.42 -11.79
N ASN A 38 -4.50 10.16 -12.79
CA ASN A 38 -3.20 9.92 -13.41
C ASN A 38 -2.06 10.17 -12.43
N THR A 39 -2.23 11.12 -11.53
CA THR A 39 -1.26 11.41 -10.47
C THR A 39 -1.19 10.24 -9.50
N ILE A 40 -2.36 9.71 -9.11
CA ILE A 40 -2.41 8.53 -8.24
C ILE A 40 -1.68 7.36 -8.90
N ASP A 41 -2.02 7.08 -10.15
CA ASP A 41 -1.41 5.99 -10.89
C ASP A 41 0.11 6.15 -11.01
N TYR A 42 0.58 7.37 -11.26
CA TYR A 42 2.01 7.66 -11.34
C TYR A 42 2.73 7.26 -10.05
N HIS A 43 2.17 7.66 -8.90
CA HIS A 43 2.80 7.35 -7.62
C HIS A 43 2.76 5.86 -7.30
N LEU A 44 1.67 5.18 -7.66
CA LEU A 44 1.59 3.74 -7.44
C LEU A 44 2.59 2.98 -8.31
N LYS A 45 2.75 3.40 -9.56
CA LYS A 45 3.75 2.79 -10.45
C LYS A 45 5.16 3.05 -9.96
N LYS A 46 5.38 4.21 -9.38
CA LYS A 46 6.68 4.53 -8.79
C LYS A 46 6.98 3.60 -7.61
N VAL A 47 5.98 3.30 -6.79
CA VAL A 47 6.16 2.35 -5.69
C VAL A 47 6.63 1.01 -6.24
N LYS A 48 5.99 0.52 -7.28
CA LYS A 48 6.39 -0.74 -7.91
C LYS A 48 7.83 -0.67 -8.42
N LYS A 49 8.18 0.42 -9.07
CA LYS A 49 9.51 0.59 -9.64
C LYS A 49 10.59 0.60 -8.57
N VAL A 50 10.32 1.24 -7.45
CA VAL A 50 11.29 1.40 -6.37
C VAL A 50 11.40 0.14 -5.52
N THR A 51 10.27 -0.48 -5.18
CA THR A 51 10.24 -1.60 -4.25
C THR A 51 10.20 -2.96 -4.91
N GLY A 52 9.79 -3.02 -6.17
CA GLY A 52 9.57 -4.30 -6.85
C GLY A 52 8.23 -4.96 -6.49
N LEU A 53 7.47 -4.34 -5.59
CA LEU A 53 6.16 -4.84 -5.20
C LEU A 53 5.08 -3.98 -5.83
N ASP A 54 4.11 -4.63 -6.47
CA ASP A 54 3.06 -3.94 -7.22
C ASP A 54 1.86 -3.62 -6.33
N PRO A 55 1.59 -2.34 -6.04
CA PRO A 55 0.44 -2.00 -5.21
C PRO A 55 -0.91 -2.33 -5.85
N TYR A 56 -0.94 -2.60 -7.16
CA TYR A 56 -2.17 -3.07 -7.81
C TYR A 56 -2.43 -4.54 -7.57
N ASN A 57 -1.46 -5.26 -7.01
CA ASN A 57 -1.64 -6.65 -6.61
C ASN A 57 -2.00 -6.67 -5.13
N PHE A 58 -3.16 -7.26 -4.80
CA PHE A 58 -3.66 -7.23 -3.43
C PHE A 58 -2.65 -7.76 -2.41
N TYR A 59 -2.03 -8.90 -2.70
CA TYR A 59 -1.09 -9.51 -1.76
C TYR A 59 0.18 -8.67 -1.61
N GLU A 60 0.65 -8.09 -2.69
CA GLU A 60 1.84 -7.25 -2.65
C GLU A 60 1.54 -5.92 -1.97
N LEU A 61 0.33 -5.41 -2.15
CA LEU A 61 -0.10 -4.19 -1.45
C LEU A 61 -0.10 -4.42 0.06
N ILE A 62 -0.57 -5.58 0.51
CA ILE A 62 -0.54 -5.90 1.94
C ILE A 62 0.89 -5.91 2.46
N GLN A 63 1.82 -6.49 1.70
CA GLN A 63 3.23 -6.48 2.09
C GLN A 63 3.77 -5.06 2.18
N LEU A 64 3.40 -4.21 1.22
CA LEU A 64 3.81 -2.81 1.24
C LEU A 64 3.24 -2.08 2.46
N MET A 65 1.99 -2.35 2.80
CA MET A 65 1.36 -1.75 3.98
C MET A 65 2.05 -2.17 5.26
N GLU A 66 2.48 -3.41 5.34
CA GLU A 66 3.24 -3.89 6.49
C GLU A 66 4.59 -3.18 6.58
N LEU A 67 5.28 -3.06 5.46
CA LEU A 67 6.57 -2.37 5.40
C LEU A 67 6.43 -0.90 5.79
N ALA A 68 5.31 -0.30 5.45
CA ALA A 68 5.03 1.10 5.81
C ALA A 68 4.60 1.25 7.26
N GLY A 69 4.41 0.16 7.98
CA GLY A 69 4.02 0.19 9.38
C GLY A 69 2.55 0.45 9.61
N VAL A 70 1.71 0.35 8.56
CA VAL A 70 0.27 0.60 8.67
C VAL A 70 -0.44 -0.58 9.28
N ILE A 71 -0.03 -1.79 8.89
CA ILE A 71 -0.58 -3.02 9.45
C ILE A 71 0.57 -3.86 9.98
N ALA A 72 0.28 -4.66 10.98
CA ALA A 72 1.30 -5.50 11.61
C ALA A 72 0.98 -6.95 11.30
N LEU A 73 1.57 -7.47 10.22
CA LEU A 73 1.40 -8.87 9.84
C LEU A 73 2.51 -9.72 10.45
N GLN A 74 2.85 -9.42 11.68
CA GLN A 74 3.82 -10.23 12.42
C GLN A 74 3.19 -11.54 12.84
N CYS A 75 4.01 -12.52 13.17
CA CYS A 75 3.53 -13.85 13.54
C CYS A 75 2.38 -13.83 14.53
N LYS A 76 2.46 -12.93 15.49
CA LYS A 76 1.47 -12.83 16.55
C LYS A 76 0.09 -12.50 15.99
N HIS A 77 0.01 -11.50 15.13
CA HIS A 77 -1.25 -11.09 14.53
C HIS A 77 -1.72 -12.08 13.50
N PHE A 78 -0.80 -12.62 12.75
CA PHE A 78 -1.09 -13.59 11.72
C PHE A 78 -1.68 -14.86 12.31
N LYS A 79 -1.14 -15.33 13.42
CA LYS A 79 -1.68 -16.49 14.13
C LYS A 79 -3.11 -16.22 14.57
N LYS A 80 -3.37 -15.05 15.11
CA LYS A 80 -4.69 -14.70 15.60
C LYS A 80 -5.72 -14.71 14.48
N ILE A 81 -5.34 -14.19 13.32
CA ILE A 81 -6.22 -14.20 12.16
C ILE A 81 -6.45 -15.63 11.70
N ASN A 82 -5.41 -16.44 11.68
CA ASN A 82 -5.52 -17.84 11.31
C ASN A 82 -6.48 -18.62 12.20
N GLU A 83 -6.47 -18.33 13.48
CA GLU A 83 -7.37 -18.99 14.41
C GLU A 83 -8.83 -18.70 14.09
N PHE A 84 -9.12 -17.53 13.53
CA PHE A 84 -10.47 -17.18 13.11
C PHE A 84 -10.89 -17.90 11.84
N PHE A 85 -9.96 -18.14 10.94
CA PHE A 85 -10.30 -18.68 9.62
C PHE A 85 -10.01 -20.17 9.47
N VAL A 86 -9.39 -20.76 10.45
CA VAL A 86 -9.18 -22.20 10.51
C VAL A 86 -10.23 -22.85 11.39
#